data_8bf0cc9e1785cd954de778c7b00bfaf3
#
_entry.id   8bf0cc9e1785cd954de778c7b00bfaf3
#
_cell.length_a   1.000
_cell.length_b   1.000
_cell.length_c   1.000
_cell.angle_alpha   90.00
_cell.angle_beta   90.00
_cell.angle_gamma   90.00
#
_symmetry.space_group_name_H-M   'P 1'
#
loop_
_entity.id
_entity.type
_entity.pdbx_description
1 polymer ?
#
loop_
_entity_poly.entity_id
_entity_poly.type
_entity_poly.pdbx_seq_one_letter_code
_entity_poly.pdbx_strand_id
1 'polypeptide(L)'
;MKPSLVTLFILLILAIVSVKAEEIEPVHYAYANYLGSGIYKTTGQHASLISMPFTYELGHKDKTSYGLRLPISLGFFDFGLADLPNLDFPDEVGTITFTPGLAFNYQYNQDWLIESYIDIGYGRNLTTNKGVNIHSSGVSALYNFNMKNYDAIWANRIYYARYDGNGYDAKDSYAAIQTGIDVGLPLQYQVFGYQFQPRVFAMAFWYFSEVDFLTLSARSLDEEKNVTLTNSVEFGFTLHFSETIGYSWAGIERLGLSYRYSKNFSAFRLLFSFPI
;
A
#
# COMPACT_ATOMS: atom_id res chain seq x y z
N MET A 1 19.15 8.78 27.50
CA MET A 1 18.29 9.37 26.44
C MET A 1 17.97 8.25 25.46
N LYS A 2 16.70 7.87 25.33
CA LYS A 2 16.30 6.88 24.32
C LYS A 2 16.33 7.57 22.96
N PRO A 3 16.94 6.99 21.92
CA PRO A 3 16.89 7.56 20.58
C PRO A 3 15.43 7.65 20.13
N SER A 4 15.07 8.78 19.53
CA SER A 4 13.71 8.94 19.00
C SER A 4 13.51 7.97 17.82
N LEU A 5 12.27 7.53 17.60
CA LEU A 5 11.92 6.65 16.49
C LEU A 5 12.39 7.22 15.13
N VAL A 6 12.43 8.55 15.02
CA VAL A 6 12.94 9.30 13.86
C VAL A 6 14.46 9.11 13.69
N THR A 7 15.22 9.09 14.79
CA THR A 7 16.67 8.86 14.73
C THR A 7 16.99 7.42 14.32
N LEU A 8 16.20 6.46 14.76
CA LEU A 8 16.33 5.05 14.36
C LEU A 8 15.99 4.87 12.87
N PHE A 9 14.97 5.58 12.38
CA PHE A 9 14.55 5.55 10.99
C PHE A 9 15.57 6.20 10.04
N ILE A 10 16.18 7.31 10.45
CA ILE A 10 17.25 7.97 9.69
C ILE A 10 18.52 7.10 9.65
N LEU A 11 18.87 6.41 10.75
CA LEU A 11 20.00 5.48 10.78
C LEU A 11 19.76 4.24 9.91
N LEU A 12 18.52 3.76 9.79
CA LEU A 12 18.18 2.64 8.89
C LEU A 12 18.35 3.03 7.41
N ILE A 13 18.04 4.28 7.05
CA ILE A 13 18.21 4.80 5.69
C ILE A 13 19.70 4.99 5.33
N LEU A 14 20.54 5.35 6.31
CA LEU A 14 21.97 5.63 6.09
C LEU A 14 22.85 4.37 6.03
N ALA A 15 22.34 3.20 6.45
CA ALA A 15 23.10 1.93 6.44
C ALA A 15 23.17 1.25 5.06
N ILE A 16 22.63 1.84 3.99
CA ILE A 16 22.58 1.26 2.65
C ILE A 16 23.89 1.51 1.92
N VAL A 17 24.85 0.60 2.04
CA VAL A 17 26.13 0.64 1.31
C VAL A 17 26.22 -0.49 0.28
N SER A 18 26.52 -0.08 -0.91
CA SER A 18 26.83 -0.70 -2.19
C SER A 18 27.22 -2.18 -2.25
N VAL A 19 26.46 -2.94 -3.07
CA VAL A 19 26.88 -4.24 -3.63
C VAL A 19 26.73 -4.20 -5.15
N LYS A 20 27.67 -4.79 -5.88
CA LYS A 20 27.66 -4.91 -7.34
C LYS A 20 26.61 -5.93 -7.78
N ALA A 21 25.79 -5.55 -8.73
CA ALA A 21 24.63 -6.29 -9.18
C ALA A 21 24.80 -6.94 -10.55
N GLU A 22 24.21 -8.10 -10.70
CA GLU A 22 23.78 -8.71 -11.95
C GLU A 22 22.60 -7.93 -12.53
N GLU A 23 22.45 -7.94 -13.86
CA GLU A 23 21.44 -7.14 -14.58
C GLU A 23 20.05 -7.74 -14.35
N ILE A 24 19.31 -7.17 -13.41
CA ILE A 24 17.95 -7.57 -13.05
C ILE A 24 16.97 -6.59 -13.70
N GLU A 25 15.92 -7.09 -14.36
CA GLU A 25 14.90 -6.25 -14.99
C GLU A 25 14.01 -5.50 -13.96
N PRO A 26 13.44 -4.34 -14.31
CA PRO A 26 12.76 -3.50 -13.34
C PRO A 26 11.45 -4.13 -12.84
N VAL A 27 11.31 -4.21 -11.54
CA VAL A 27 10.04 -4.53 -10.86
C VAL A 27 9.05 -3.37 -11.08
N HIS A 28 7.77 -3.67 -11.18
CA HIS A 28 6.71 -2.69 -11.42
C HIS A 28 6.49 -1.76 -10.21
N TYR A 29 7.29 -0.72 -10.11
CA TYR A 29 7.29 0.24 -9.01
C TYR A 29 5.98 0.99 -8.84
N ALA A 30 5.28 1.25 -9.95
CA ALA A 30 4.00 1.93 -9.91
C ALA A 30 2.97 1.20 -9.05
N TYR A 31 3.14 -0.10 -8.89
CA TYR A 31 2.21 -0.92 -8.11
C TYR A 31 2.49 -0.94 -6.62
N ALA A 32 3.69 -0.56 -6.18
CA ALA A 32 4.09 -0.60 -4.78
C ALA A 32 3.12 0.16 -3.86
N ASN A 33 2.70 1.34 -4.25
CA ASN A 33 1.79 2.16 -3.47
C ASN A 33 0.36 1.61 -3.40
N TYR A 34 -0.06 0.76 -4.36
CA TYR A 34 -1.41 0.20 -4.45
C TYR A 34 -1.51 -1.21 -3.91
N LEU A 35 -0.43 -1.94 -3.99
CA LEU A 35 -0.36 -3.24 -3.35
C LEU A 35 -0.41 -3.07 -1.83
N GLY A 36 0.18 -1.98 -1.30
CA GLY A 36 0.29 -1.72 0.13
C GLY A 36 1.30 -2.65 0.80
N SER A 37 1.41 -2.56 2.11
CA SER A 37 2.34 -3.41 2.86
C SER A 37 1.88 -4.86 2.86
N GLY A 38 2.78 -5.80 2.59
CA GLY A 38 2.44 -7.24 2.59
C GLY A 38 3.51 -8.13 2.01
N ILE A 39 3.24 -9.42 2.10
CA ILE A 39 4.03 -10.49 1.50
C ILE A 39 3.19 -11.06 0.36
N TYR A 40 3.71 -10.95 -0.85
CA TYR A 40 3.07 -11.29 -2.10
C TYR A 40 3.67 -12.58 -2.64
N LYS A 41 2.81 -13.56 -2.90
CA LYS A 41 3.19 -14.84 -3.48
C LYS A 41 2.56 -14.98 -4.86
N THR A 42 3.40 -15.22 -5.84
CA THR A 42 3.02 -15.58 -7.19
C THR A 42 3.51 -17.00 -7.51
N THR A 43 3.29 -17.50 -8.72
CA THR A 43 3.73 -18.83 -9.12
C THR A 43 5.26 -18.90 -9.16
N GLY A 44 5.88 -19.32 -8.03
CA GLY A 44 7.31 -19.57 -7.92
C GLY A 44 8.15 -18.45 -7.31
N GLN A 45 7.54 -17.34 -6.86
CA GLN A 45 8.29 -16.22 -6.31
C GLN A 45 7.59 -15.54 -5.13
N HIS A 46 8.38 -14.90 -4.27
CA HIS A 46 7.93 -14.09 -3.16
C HIS A 46 8.46 -12.67 -3.30
N ALA A 47 7.63 -11.69 -3.01
CA ALA A 47 8.04 -10.31 -2.89
C ALA A 47 7.40 -9.72 -1.64
N SER A 48 8.12 -8.93 -0.91
CA SER A 48 7.63 -8.24 0.28
C SER A 48 7.69 -6.74 0.07
N LEU A 49 6.68 -6.07 0.55
CA LEU A 49 6.53 -4.64 0.39
C LEU A 49 6.13 -4.01 1.73
N ILE A 50 6.76 -2.93 2.09
CA ILE A 50 6.35 -2.05 3.18
C ILE A 50 5.97 -0.71 2.56
N SER A 51 4.71 -0.34 2.66
CA SER A 51 4.19 0.95 2.19
C SER A 51 3.61 1.73 3.35
N MET A 52 4.05 2.98 3.49
CA MET A 52 3.60 3.90 4.52
C MET A 52 2.93 5.11 3.86
N PRO A 53 1.59 5.18 3.90
CA PRO A 53 0.82 6.25 3.27
C PRO A 53 0.67 7.44 4.23
N PHE A 54 1.74 8.19 4.45
CA PHE A 54 1.66 9.40 5.27
C PHE A 54 0.79 10.46 4.59
N THR A 55 -0.07 11.12 5.38
CA THR A 55 -0.87 12.25 4.92
C THR A 55 -0.86 13.34 5.99
N TYR A 56 -0.54 14.56 5.57
CA TYR A 56 -0.56 15.74 6.41
C TYR A 56 -1.69 16.66 5.99
N GLU A 57 -2.66 16.92 6.88
CA GLU A 57 -3.74 17.86 6.61
C GLU A 57 -3.19 19.29 6.52
N LEU A 58 -3.41 19.94 5.40
CA LEU A 58 -3.00 21.32 5.14
C LEU A 58 -4.09 22.31 5.54
N GLY A 59 -5.35 21.90 5.50
CA GLY A 59 -6.45 22.74 5.87
C GLY A 59 -7.82 22.12 5.70
N HIS A 60 -8.77 22.74 6.36
CA HIS A 60 -10.17 22.38 6.33
C HIS A 60 -11.04 23.65 6.13
N LYS A 61 -12.01 23.56 5.25
CA LYS A 61 -12.99 24.63 5.04
C LYS A 61 -14.36 24.02 4.72
N ASP A 62 -15.33 24.30 5.59
CA ASP A 62 -16.70 23.80 5.49
C ASP A 62 -16.73 22.25 5.36
N LYS A 63 -17.14 21.78 4.18
CA LYS A 63 -17.24 20.34 3.84
C LYS A 63 -15.99 19.78 3.17
N THR A 64 -14.94 20.54 3.07
CA THR A 64 -13.77 20.21 2.29
C THR A 64 -12.53 20.18 3.16
N SER A 65 -11.72 19.15 3.04
CA SER A 65 -10.34 19.14 3.56
C SER A 65 -9.35 18.83 2.43
N TYR A 66 -8.13 19.31 2.59
CA TYR A 66 -7.06 19.06 1.65
C TYR A 66 -5.76 18.78 2.41
N GLY A 67 -4.97 17.89 1.86
CA GLY A 67 -3.77 17.40 2.51
C GLY A 67 -2.64 17.12 1.55
N LEU A 68 -1.44 17.08 2.10
CA LEU A 68 -0.23 16.62 1.45
C LEU A 68 -0.09 15.13 1.71
N ARG A 69 0.00 14.33 0.67
CA ARG A 69 0.29 12.90 0.72
C ARG A 69 1.79 12.70 0.54
N LEU A 70 2.36 11.80 1.32
CA LEU A 70 3.80 11.47 1.27
C LEU A 70 3.99 9.94 1.31
N PRO A 71 3.44 9.18 0.34
CA PRO A 71 3.61 7.74 0.32
C PRO A 71 5.08 7.36 0.09
N ILE A 72 5.59 6.47 0.95
CA ILE A 72 6.91 5.86 0.82
C ILE A 72 6.72 4.35 0.79
N SER A 73 7.33 3.67 -0.18
CA SER A 73 7.32 2.21 -0.22
C SER A 73 8.73 1.64 -0.37
N LEU A 74 8.96 0.54 0.33
CA LEU A 74 10.20 -0.24 0.30
C LEU A 74 9.86 -1.65 -0.18
N GLY A 75 10.51 -2.12 -1.22
CA GLY A 75 10.36 -3.47 -1.73
C GLY A 75 11.58 -4.34 -1.41
N PHE A 76 11.33 -5.57 -1.02
CA PHE A 76 12.32 -6.57 -0.68
C PHE A 76 12.11 -7.79 -1.57
N PHE A 77 13.20 -8.38 -2.03
CA PHE A 77 13.18 -9.60 -2.82
C PHE A 77 13.51 -10.81 -1.93
N ASP A 78 13.00 -11.96 -2.35
CA ASP A 78 13.26 -13.27 -1.72
C ASP A 78 12.89 -13.37 -0.22
N PHE A 79 12.06 -12.48 0.29
CA PHE A 79 11.54 -12.55 1.65
C PHE A 79 10.10 -13.07 1.66
N GLY A 80 9.83 -14.08 2.46
CA GLY A 80 8.51 -14.73 2.51
C GLY A 80 8.02 -15.01 3.93
N LEU A 81 6.83 -15.62 4.04
CA LEU A 81 6.24 -15.99 5.34
C LEU A 81 7.09 -16.98 6.14
N ALA A 82 7.91 -17.80 5.47
CA ALA A 82 8.79 -18.77 6.12
C ALA A 82 9.93 -18.12 6.90
N ASP A 83 10.28 -16.89 6.58
CA ASP A 83 11.39 -16.15 7.19
C ASP A 83 10.93 -15.38 8.45
N LEU A 84 9.62 -15.13 8.58
CA LEU A 84 9.03 -14.41 9.72
C LEU A 84 9.29 -15.04 11.11
N PRO A 85 9.23 -16.39 11.29
CA PRO A 85 9.45 -16.99 12.61
C PRO A 85 10.83 -16.75 13.17
N ASN A 86 11.83 -16.62 12.30
CA ASN A 86 13.22 -16.38 12.69
C ASN A 86 13.56 -14.90 12.79
N LEU A 87 12.63 -14.00 12.37
CA LEU A 87 12.88 -12.55 12.21
C LEU A 87 14.08 -12.25 11.30
N ASP A 88 14.37 -13.16 10.36
CA ASP A 88 15.38 -12.98 9.33
C ASP A 88 14.85 -11.97 8.31
N PHE A 89 14.95 -10.69 8.66
CA PHE A 89 14.59 -9.61 7.73
C PHE A 89 15.62 -9.57 6.59
N PRO A 90 15.19 -9.23 5.36
CA PRO A 90 16.10 -9.12 4.24
C PRO A 90 17.17 -8.07 4.53
N ASP A 91 18.41 -8.42 4.31
CA ASP A 91 19.57 -7.54 4.53
C ASP A 91 19.62 -6.38 3.54
N GLU A 92 18.86 -6.46 2.43
CA GLU A 92 18.92 -5.49 1.35
C GLU A 92 17.53 -5.02 0.91
N VAL A 93 17.37 -3.70 0.79
CA VAL A 93 16.21 -3.08 0.15
C VAL A 93 16.42 -3.12 -1.36
N GLY A 94 15.55 -3.84 -2.07
CA GLY A 94 15.63 -3.95 -3.53
C GLY A 94 15.10 -2.72 -4.25
N THR A 95 13.99 -2.13 -3.76
CA THR A 95 13.37 -0.95 -4.38
C THR A 95 12.90 0.06 -3.35
N ILE A 96 12.94 1.33 -3.73
CA ILE A 96 12.35 2.43 -2.95
C ILE A 96 11.49 3.29 -3.87
N THR A 97 10.31 3.70 -3.39
CA THR A 97 9.48 4.70 -4.06
C THR A 97 9.07 5.81 -3.12
N PHE A 98 9.01 7.02 -3.64
CA PHE A 98 8.48 8.19 -2.97
C PHE A 98 7.62 8.98 -3.95
N THR A 99 6.32 9.08 -3.66
CA THR A 99 5.33 9.69 -4.57
C THR A 99 4.51 10.75 -3.85
N PRO A 100 5.12 11.93 -3.57
CA PRO A 100 4.38 13.03 -2.96
C PRO A 100 3.20 13.44 -3.82
N GLY A 101 2.12 13.91 -3.18
CA GLY A 101 0.91 14.27 -3.86
C GLY A 101 -0.04 15.09 -3.01
N LEU A 102 -1.21 15.34 -3.56
CA LEU A 102 -2.27 16.09 -2.92
C LEU A 102 -3.50 15.20 -2.74
N ALA A 103 -4.14 15.33 -1.58
CA ALA A 103 -5.44 14.76 -1.29
C ALA A 103 -6.49 15.86 -1.16
N PHE A 104 -7.67 15.58 -1.63
CA PHE A 104 -8.83 16.42 -1.52
C PHE A 104 -10.03 15.58 -1.11
N ASN A 105 -10.65 15.92 0.02
CA ASN A 105 -11.80 15.23 0.58
C ASN A 105 -12.99 16.19 0.62
N TYR A 106 -14.15 15.69 0.23
CA TYR A 106 -15.40 16.44 0.21
C TYR A 106 -16.51 15.66 0.90
N GLN A 107 -16.98 16.18 2.04
CA GLN A 107 -18.13 15.63 2.77
C GLN A 107 -19.42 16.10 2.08
N TYR A 108 -19.95 15.29 1.16
CA TYR A 108 -21.15 15.63 0.41
C TYR A 108 -22.36 15.81 1.35
N ASN A 109 -22.57 14.83 2.25
CA ASN A 109 -23.54 14.87 3.34
C ASN A 109 -23.03 14.05 4.53
N GLN A 110 -23.89 13.75 5.52
CA GLN A 110 -23.47 13.01 6.72
C GLN A 110 -22.99 11.58 6.42
N ASP A 111 -23.48 10.97 5.34
CA ASP A 111 -23.24 9.58 4.98
C ASP A 111 -22.17 9.42 3.88
N TRP A 112 -21.99 10.40 2.99
CA TRP A 112 -21.13 10.33 1.83
C TRP A 112 -19.88 11.18 1.95
N LEU A 113 -18.74 10.54 1.86
CA LEU A 113 -17.41 11.16 1.73
C LEU A 113 -16.85 10.83 0.35
N ILE A 114 -16.40 11.84 -0.38
CA ILE A 114 -15.69 11.72 -1.65
C ILE A 114 -14.24 12.09 -1.39
N GLU A 115 -13.33 11.21 -1.74
CA GLU A 115 -11.90 11.43 -1.64
C GLU A 115 -11.28 11.40 -3.02
N SER A 116 -10.33 12.29 -3.30
CA SER A 116 -9.55 12.26 -4.52
C SER A 116 -8.09 12.57 -4.24
N TYR A 117 -7.20 12.03 -5.06
CA TYR A 117 -5.78 12.31 -4.93
C TYR A 117 -5.08 12.32 -6.28
N ILE A 118 -3.94 12.96 -6.30
CA ILE A 118 -2.95 12.90 -7.37
C ILE A 118 -1.56 12.84 -6.75
N ASP A 119 -0.77 11.85 -7.14
CA ASP A 119 0.60 11.65 -6.67
C ASP A 119 1.55 11.64 -7.86
N ILE A 120 2.71 12.28 -7.72
CA ILE A 120 3.78 12.32 -8.71
C ILE A 120 5.09 12.08 -7.97
N GLY A 121 5.87 11.14 -8.43
CA GLY A 121 7.10 10.83 -7.72
C GLY A 121 8.07 9.96 -8.50
N TYR A 122 8.93 9.32 -7.76
CA TYR A 122 10.07 8.59 -8.29
C TYR A 122 10.23 7.26 -7.55
N GLY A 123 10.58 6.24 -8.32
CA GLY A 123 10.99 4.94 -7.82
C GLY A 123 12.39 4.59 -8.29
N ARG A 124 13.14 3.83 -7.50
CA ARG A 124 14.49 3.39 -7.83
C ARG A 124 14.70 1.94 -7.42
N ASN A 125 15.26 1.16 -8.31
CA ASN A 125 15.85 -0.13 -7.99
C ASN A 125 17.27 0.13 -7.48
N LEU A 126 17.54 -0.26 -6.25
CA LEU A 126 18.81 -0.01 -5.59
C LEU A 126 19.91 -0.99 -6.07
N THR A 127 19.49 -2.14 -6.59
CA THR A 127 20.39 -3.17 -7.14
C THR A 127 20.90 -2.75 -8.53
N THR A 128 20.01 -2.42 -9.46
CA THR A 128 20.38 -2.07 -10.84
C THR A 128 20.63 -0.57 -11.05
N ASN A 129 20.34 0.24 -10.04
CA ASN A 129 20.43 1.70 -10.09
C ASN A 129 19.51 2.36 -11.14
N LYS A 130 18.54 1.61 -11.68
CA LYS A 130 17.55 2.11 -12.63
C LYS A 130 16.43 2.84 -11.88
N GLY A 131 15.92 3.93 -12.45
CA GLY A 131 14.86 4.73 -11.85
C GLY A 131 13.68 4.91 -12.77
N VAL A 132 12.51 5.17 -12.19
CA VAL A 132 11.26 5.42 -12.91
C VAL A 132 10.54 6.63 -12.34
N ASN A 133 9.88 7.39 -13.21
CA ASN A 133 8.92 8.40 -12.78
C ASN A 133 7.55 7.73 -12.62
N ILE A 134 6.85 8.05 -11.53
CA ILE A 134 5.58 7.45 -11.17
C ILE A 134 4.51 8.53 -11.11
N HIS A 135 3.37 8.26 -11.72
CA HIS A 135 2.19 9.12 -11.68
C HIS A 135 1.00 8.28 -11.26
N SER A 136 0.18 8.81 -10.37
CA SER A 136 -1.04 8.14 -9.96
C SER A 136 -2.14 9.10 -9.56
N SER A 137 -3.36 8.64 -9.67
CA SER A 137 -4.54 9.39 -9.26
C SER A 137 -5.69 8.44 -8.93
N GLY A 138 -6.60 8.90 -8.12
CA GLY A 138 -7.79 8.12 -7.80
C GLY A 138 -8.90 8.96 -7.21
N VAL A 139 -10.11 8.42 -7.30
CA VAL A 139 -11.31 8.97 -6.67
C VAL A 139 -12.02 7.84 -5.95
N SER A 140 -12.37 8.09 -4.69
CA SER A 140 -13.11 7.17 -3.84
C SER A 140 -14.45 7.79 -3.44
N ALA A 141 -15.47 6.97 -3.30
CA ALA A 141 -16.75 7.32 -2.72
C ALA A 141 -17.04 6.35 -1.56
N LEU A 142 -17.13 6.88 -0.36
CA LEU A 142 -17.38 6.14 0.86
C LEU A 142 -18.79 6.46 1.35
N TYR A 143 -19.60 5.43 1.49
CA TYR A 143 -20.95 5.53 2.02
C TYR A 143 -21.05 4.89 3.39
N ASN A 144 -21.24 5.73 4.41
CA ASN A 144 -21.43 5.29 5.80
C ASN A 144 -22.91 4.96 6.02
N PHE A 145 -23.19 3.81 6.58
CA PHE A 145 -24.53 3.38 6.91
C PHE A 145 -24.56 2.45 8.13
N ASN A 146 -25.74 2.35 8.75
CA ASN A 146 -25.92 1.49 9.91
C ASN A 146 -26.77 0.28 9.55
N MET A 147 -26.32 -0.90 9.91
CA MET A 147 -27.06 -2.16 9.86
C MET A 147 -27.38 -2.61 11.29
N LYS A 148 -28.54 -2.22 11.81
CA LYS A 148 -28.89 -2.48 13.22
C LYS A 148 -27.87 -1.87 14.18
N ASN A 149 -27.02 -2.70 14.82
CA ASN A 149 -25.99 -2.28 15.77
C ASN A 149 -24.58 -2.22 15.15
N TYR A 150 -24.46 -2.42 13.84
CA TYR A 150 -23.19 -2.40 13.13
C TYR A 150 -23.07 -1.14 12.31
N ASP A 151 -22.00 -0.37 12.49
CA ASP A 151 -21.62 0.67 11.57
C ASP A 151 -20.90 0.04 10.38
N ALA A 152 -21.23 0.46 9.19
CA ALA A 152 -20.68 -0.08 7.97
C ALA A 152 -20.31 1.02 6.98
N ILE A 153 -19.30 0.75 6.16
CA ILE A 153 -18.84 1.62 5.10
C ILE A 153 -18.85 0.83 3.81
N TRP A 154 -19.63 1.28 2.83
CA TRP A 154 -19.48 0.81 1.46
C TRP A 154 -18.51 1.72 0.72
N ALA A 155 -17.41 1.17 0.29
CA ALA A 155 -16.31 1.89 -0.31
C ALA A 155 -16.16 1.53 -1.78
N ASN A 156 -16.01 2.54 -2.62
CA ASN A 156 -15.77 2.39 -4.05
C ASN A 156 -14.63 3.31 -4.45
N ARG A 157 -13.69 2.81 -5.25
CA ARG A 157 -12.56 3.59 -5.77
C ARG A 157 -12.34 3.25 -7.24
N ILE A 158 -12.10 4.25 -8.05
CA ILE A 158 -11.44 4.13 -9.34
C ILE A 158 -10.07 4.78 -9.23
N TYR A 159 -9.04 4.12 -9.75
CA TYR A 159 -7.69 4.64 -9.70
C TYR A 159 -6.88 4.26 -10.92
N TYR A 160 -5.89 5.07 -11.20
CA TYR A 160 -4.95 4.94 -12.29
C TYR A 160 -3.53 5.11 -11.78
N ALA A 161 -2.60 4.32 -12.30
CA ALA A 161 -1.18 4.51 -12.08
C ALA A 161 -0.40 4.20 -13.35
N ARG A 162 0.72 4.90 -13.49
CA ARG A 162 1.67 4.75 -14.58
C ARG A 162 3.09 4.97 -14.08
N TYR A 163 4.03 4.26 -14.67
CA TYR A 163 5.44 4.60 -14.55
C TYR A 163 6.10 4.67 -15.92
N ASP A 164 7.15 5.50 -16.00
CA ASP A 164 8.00 5.68 -17.18
C ASP A 164 9.47 5.58 -16.73
N GLY A 165 10.26 4.77 -17.45
CA GLY A 165 11.70 4.59 -17.18
C GLY A 165 12.47 5.88 -17.39
N ASN A 166 13.44 6.13 -16.50
CA ASN A 166 14.31 7.28 -16.62
C ASN A 166 15.58 6.90 -17.40
N GLY A 167 15.59 7.23 -18.69
CA GLY A 167 16.71 6.96 -19.59
C GLY A 167 16.77 5.55 -20.18
N TYR A 168 15.69 4.76 -20.04
CA TYR A 168 15.54 3.43 -20.67
C TYR A 168 14.08 3.18 -21.03
N ASP A 169 13.85 2.28 -21.99
CA ASP A 169 12.50 1.97 -22.47
C ASP A 169 11.79 0.98 -21.54
N ALA A 170 11.20 1.51 -20.48
CA ALA A 170 10.30 0.77 -19.61
C ALA A 170 9.13 1.68 -19.23
N LYS A 171 7.93 1.25 -19.56
CA LYS A 171 6.70 1.98 -19.21
C LYS A 171 5.57 0.99 -19.05
N ASP A 172 4.72 1.26 -18.07
CA ASP A 172 3.46 0.53 -17.94
C ASP A 172 2.43 1.40 -17.21
N SER A 173 1.16 1.03 -17.37
CA SER A 173 0.06 1.72 -16.71
C SER A 173 -1.10 0.77 -16.47
N TYR A 174 -1.84 1.01 -15.41
CA TYR A 174 -3.08 0.31 -15.17
C TYR A 174 -4.16 1.23 -14.61
N ALA A 175 -5.39 0.83 -14.83
CA ALA A 175 -6.55 1.40 -14.16
C ALA A 175 -7.37 0.27 -13.54
N ALA A 176 -7.96 0.54 -12.39
CA ALA A 176 -8.76 -0.45 -11.69
C ALA A 176 -9.94 0.18 -10.95
N ILE A 177 -10.98 -0.63 -10.75
CA ILE A 177 -12.06 -0.36 -9.81
C ILE A 177 -11.88 -1.28 -8.61
N GLN A 178 -12.05 -0.70 -7.43
CA GLN A 178 -12.14 -1.41 -6.17
C GLN A 178 -13.50 -1.10 -5.54
N THR A 179 -14.16 -2.12 -5.03
CA THR A 179 -15.39 -1.95 -4.24
C THR A 179 -15.41 -2.93 -3.09
N GLY A 180 -16.05 -2.56 -2.00
CA GLY A 180 -16.18 -3.46 -0.86
C GLY A 180 -16.92 -2.87 0.32
N ILE A 181 -17.07 -3.69 1.34
CA ILE A 181 -17.77 -3.35 2.57
C ILE A 181 -16.81 -3.58 3.75
N ASP A 182 -16.78 -2.59 4.63
CA ASP A 182 -16.09 -2.64 5.92
C ASP A 182 -17.14 -2.50 7.03
N VAL A 183 -17.16 -3.43 7.98
CA VAL A 183 -18.19 -3.51 9.04
C VAL A 183 -17.52 -3.45 10.40
N GLY A 184 -17.89 -2.47 11.21
CA GLY A 184 -17.49 -2.34 12.61
C GLY A 184 -18.29 -3.32 13.49
N LEU A 185 -17.58 -4.08 14.29
CA LEU A 185 -18.23 -4.94 15.28
C LEU A 185 -18.70 -4.08 16.47
N PRO A 186 -19.85 -4.39 17.10
CA PRO A 186 -20.36 -3.63 18.23
C PRO A 186 -19.60 -3.96 19.53
N LEU A 187 -18.28 -3.92 19.43
CA LEU A 187 -17.32 -4.22 20.47
C LEU A 187 -16.32 -3.09 20.56
N GLN A 188 -16.04 -2.63 21.76
CA GLN A 188 -15.00 -1.65 22.04
C GLN A 188 -14.04 -2.23 23.06
N TYR A 189 -12.78 -2.12 22.76
CA TYR A 189 -11.71 -2.56 23.66
C TYR A 189 -10.78 -1.40 23.99
N GLN A 190 -10.13 -1.51 25.14
CA GLN A 190 -9.08 -0.58 25.55
C GLN A 190 -7.81 -1.35 25.88
N VAL A 191 -6.72 -1.01 25.22
CA VAL A 191 -5.39 -1.60 25.46
C VAL A 191 -4.36 -0.48 25.47
N PHE A 192 -3.51 -0.45 26.49
CA PHE A 192 -2.47 0.59 26.70
C PHE A 192 -2.99 2.04 26.63
N GLY A 193 -4.25 2.26 27.04
CA GLY A 193 -4.87 3.58 27.02
C GLY A 193 -5.57 3.97 25.72
N TYR A 194 -5.38 3.21 24.63
CA TYR A 194 -6.06 3.44 23.36
C TYR A 194 -7.36 2.64 23.27
N GLN A 195 -8.42 3.30 22.84
CA GLN A 195 -9.69 2.63 22.50
C GLN A 195 -9.68 2.22 21.02
N PHE A 196 -10.18 1.02 20.76
CA PHE A 196 -10.31 0.54 19.39
C PHE A 196 -11.56 -0.31 19.20
N GLN A 197 -12.05 -0.27 17.96
CA GLN A 197 -13.15 -1.08 17.46
C GLN A 197 -12.62 -2.10 16.45
N PRO A 198 -12.87 -3.41 16.66
CA PRO A 198 -12.59 -4.40 15.64
C PRO A 198 -13.54 -4.22 14.44
N ARG A 199 -12.99 -4.35 13.24
CA ARG A 199 -13.73 -4.26 11.97
C ARG A 199 -13.35 -5.42 11.07
N VAL A 200 -14.28 -5.89 10.26
CA VAL A 200 -14.04 -6.89 9.22
C VAL A 200 -14.42 -6.31 7.87
N PHE A 201 -13.69 -6.68 6.83
CA PHE A 201 -13.99 -6.18 5.50
C PHE A 201 -13.85 -7.25 4.41
N ALA A 202 -14.52 -6.99 3.29
CA ALA A 202 -14.38 -7.72 2.05
C ALA A 202 -14.31 -6.73 0.89
N MET A 203 -13.31 -6.87 0.03
CA MET A 203 -13.06 -6.01 -1.13
C MET A 203 -12.92 -6.84 -2.39
N ALA A 204 -13.37 -6.30 -3.52
CA ALA A 204 -13.15 -6.85 -4.85
C ALA A 204 -12.46 -5.81 -5.74
N PHE A 205 -11.58 -6.29 -6.61
CA PHE A 205 -10.76 -5.49 -7.50
C PHE A 205 -10.93 -5.96 -8.93
N TRP A 206 -11.19 -5.05 -9.85
CA TRP A 206 -11.25 -5.28 -11.29
C TRP A 206 -10.25 -4.37 -11.99
N TYR A 207 -9.36 -4.97 -12.76
CA TYR A 207 -8.38 -4.26 -13.56
C TYR A 207 -8.89 -4.15 -14.99
N PHE A 208 -8.78 -2.96 -15.58
CA PHE A 208 -9.19 -2.71 -16.96
C PHE A 208 -8.17 -3.14 -17.99
N SER A 209 -6.91 -3.26 -17.57
CA SER A 209 -5.82 -3.81 -18.37
C SER A 209 -5.20 -4.99 -17.61
N GLU A 210 -4.65 -5.92 -18.34
CA GLU A 210 -3.81 -6.96 -17.75
C GLU A 210 -2.60 -6.28 -17.12
N VAL A 211 -2.39 -6.58 -15.85
CA VAL A 211 -1.24 -6.08 -15.10
C VAL A 211 -0.24 -7.21 -15.02
N ASP A 212 0.79 -7.12 -15.84
CA ASP A 212 1.86 -8.10 -15.85
C ASP A 212 2.88 -7.76 -14.77
N PHE A 213 2.95 -8.59 -13.74
CA PHE A 213 4.05 -8.56 -12.80
C PHE A 213 5.19 -9.37 -13.40
N LEU A 214 6.19 -8.71 -13.93
CA LEU A 214 7.49 -9.33 -14.19
C LEU A 214 8.13 -9.65 -12.83
N THR A 215 8.05 -10.89 -12.48
CA THR A 215 8.69 -11.43 -11.29
C THR A 215 10.12 -11.80 -11.66
N LEU A 216 11.06 -11.15 -11.03
CA LEU A 216 12.46 -11.43 -11.19
C LEU A 216 12.87 -12.54 -10.23
N SER A 217 13.26 -13.66 -10.81
CA SER A 217 14.10 -14.63 -10.13
C SER A 217 15.53 -14.43 -10.61
N ALA A 218 16.41 -14.04 -9.72
CA ALA A 218 17.84 -13.98 -9.97
C ALA A 218 18.49 -15.35 -10.27
N ARG A 219 17.69 -16.43 -10.33
CA ARG A 219 18.23 -17.82 -10.39
C ARG A 219 17.80 -18.70 -11.56
N SER A 220 16.87 -18.31 -12.41
CA SER A 220 16.54 -19.12 -13.59
C SER A 220 16.23 -18.24 -14.79
N LEU A 221 17.18 -18.15 -15.69
CA LEU A 221 17.07 -17.47 -16.99
C LEU A 221 16.13 -18.19 -17.98
N ASP A 222 15.43 -19.26 -17.59
CA ASP A 222 14.79 -20.16 -18.54
C ASP A 222 13.26 -20.12 -18.60
N GLU A 223 12.57 -19.40 -17.74
CA GLU A 223 11.10 -19.21 -17.88
C GLU A 223 10.65 -17.83 -17.37
N GLU A 224 10.47 -16.89 -18.29
CA GLU A 224 9.67 -15.67 -18.05
C GLU A 224 8.20 -16.08 -17.84
N LYS A 225 7.78 -16.22 -16.61
CA LYS A 225 6.36 -16.35 -16.28
C LYS A 225 5.82 -14.98 -15.89
N ASN A 226 5.25 -14.30 -16.84
CA ASN A 226 4.41 -13.13 -16.58
C ASN A 226 3.22 -13.55 -15.70
N VAL A 227 3.10 -12.98 -14.52
CA VAL A 227 1.92 -13.16 -13.67
C VAL A 227 0.96 -12.02 -13.97
N THR A 228 -0.04 -12.32 -14.77
CA THR A 228 -1.10 -11.37 -15.08
C THR A 228 -2.09 -11.28 -13.92
N LEU A 229 -2.16 -10.09 -13.31
CA LEU A 229 -3.17 -9.78 -12.31
C LEU A 229 -4.43 -9.31 -13.03
N THR A 230 -5.51 -10.07 -12.91
CA THR A 230 -6.82 -9.69 -13.44
C THR A 230 -7.74 -9.23 -12.31
N ASN A 231 -8.64 -10.06 -11.87
CA ASN A 231 -9.57 -9.76 -10.79
C ASN A 231 -9.09 -10.40 -9.50
N SER A 232 -9.32 -9.75 -8.38
CA SER A 232 -8.96 -10.29 -7.07
C SER A 232 -10.00 -9.94 -6.02
N VAL A 233 -10.03 -10.74 -4.97
CA VAL A 233 -10.83 -10.48 -3.76
C VAL A 233 -9.92 -10.43 -2.55
N GLU A 234 -10.28 -9.62 -1.58
CA GLU A 234 -9.53 -9.44 -0.35
C GLU A 234 -10.47 -9.49 0.84
N PHE A 235 -10.09 -10.21 1.88
CA PHE A 235 -10.80 -10.28 3.15
C PHE A 235 -9.83 -9.95 4.25
N GLY A 236 -10.29 -9.19 5.23
CA GLY A 236 -9.42 -8.80 6.31
C GLY A 236 -10.14 -8.38 7.58
N PHE A 237 -9.30 -8.17 8.58
CA PHE A 237 -9.67 -7.72 9.89
C PHE A 237 -8.80 -6.52 10.25
N THR A 238 -9.41 -5.46 10.81
CA THR A 238 -8.69 -4.28 11.26
C THR A 238 -9.14 -3.89 12.67
N LEU A 239 -8.26 -3.23 13.37
CA LEU A 239 -8.51 -2.50 14.62
C LEU A 239 -8.54 -1.02 14.26
N HIS A 240 -9.69 -0.39 14.37
CA HIS A 240 -9.86 1.05 14.16
C HIS A 240 -9.71 1.75 15.50
N PHE A 241 -8.74 2.63 15.63
CA PHE A 241 -8.46 3.39 16.83
C PHE A 241 -9.34 4.64 16.89
N SER A 242 -9.89 4.93 18.06
CA SER A 242 -10.71 6.15 18.28
C SER A 242 -9.88 7.42 18.20
N GLU A 243 -8.59 7.31 18.45
CA GLU A 243 -7.60 8.39 18.35
C GLU A 243 -6.41 7.89 17.54
N THR A 244 -5.87 8.74 16.69
CA THR A 244 -4.71 8.42 15.88
C THR A 244 -3.49 8.11 16.75
N ILE A 245 -2.89 6.95 16.57
CA ILE A 245 -1.67 6.55 17.27
C ILE A 245 -0.46 7.13 16.54
N GLY A 246 0.34 7.95 17.21
CA GLY A 246 1.56 8.53 16.65
C GLY A 246 1.51 10.04 16.54
N TYR A 247 2.18 10.57 15.53
CA TYR A 247 2.23 12.01 15.27
C TYR A 247 1.12 12.42 14.30
N SER A 248 0.68 13.68 14.36
CA SER A 248 -0.37 14.22 13.48
C SER A 248 -0.07 14.09 11.97
N TRP A 249 1.19 13.95 11.59
CA TRP A 249 1.64 13.78 10.21
C TRP A 249 2.00 12.32 9.85
N ALA A 250 2.07 11.44 10.83
CA ALA A 250 2.44 10.02 10.67
C ALA A 250 1.65 9.16 11.66
N GLY A 251 0.36 9.38 11.73
CA GLY A 251 -0.53 8.67 12.63
C GLY A 251 -1.13 7.42 12.00
N ILE A 252 -1.33 6.41 12.82
CA ILE A 252 -2.01 5.16 12.47
C ILE A 252 -3.41 5.22 13.05
N GLU A 253 -4.42 5.22 12.19
CA GLU A 253 -5.82 5.15 12.57
C GLU A 253 -6.37 3.73 12.56
N ARG A 254 -5.71 2.85 11.81
CA ARG A 254 -6.06 1.44 11.70
C ARG A 254 -4.82 0.57 11.66
N LEU A 255 -4.94 -0.60 12.27
CA LEU A 255 -3.95 -1.68 12.14
C LEU A 255 -4.70 -2.96 11.83
N GLY A 256 -4.25 -3.72 10.84
CA GLY A 256 -4.94 -4.94 10.48
C GLY A 256 -4.16 -5.88 9.59
N LEU A 257 -4.79 -7.02 9.33
CA LEU A 257 -4.29 -8.06 8.46
C LEU A 257 -5.34 -8.43 7.44
N SER A 258 -4.91 -8.72 6.22
CA SER A 258 -5.79 -9.22 5.19
C SER A 258 -5.13 -10.29 4.34
N TYR A 259 -5.98 -11.03 3.63
CA TYR A 259 -5.59 -11.98 2.62
C TYR A 259 -6.28 -11.62 1.30
N ARG A 260 -5.46 -11.36 0.29
CA ARG A 260 -5.90 -11.07 -1.08
C ARG A 260 -5.63 -12.26 -1.96
N TYR A 261 -6.61 -12.61 -2.77
CA TYR A 261 -6.56 -13.80 -3.63
C TYR A 261 -6.98 -13.47 -5.06
N SER A 262 -6.26 -14.03 -6.02
CA SER A 262 -6.57 -14.11 -7.44
C SER A 262 -6.13 -15.47 -7.98
N LYS A 263 -6.45 -15.81 -9.23
CA LYS A 263 -6.12 -17.10 -9.84
C LYS A 263 -4.62 -17.46 -9.77
N ASN A 264 -3.75 -16.47 -9.97
CA ASN A 264 -2.28 -16.67 -10.05
C ASN A 264 -1.52 -15.85 -8.99
N PHE A 265 -2.23 -15.33 -8.00
CA PHE A 265 -1.66 -14.39 -7.05
C PHE A 265 -2.35 -14.52 -5.70
N SER A 266 -1.57 -14.47 -4.65
CA SER A 266 -2.08 -14.32 -3.29
C SER A 266 -1.17 -13.40 -2.49
N ALA A 267 -1.73 -12.68 -1.52
CA ALA A 267 -0.96 -11.81 -0.65
C ALA A 267 -1.52 -11.81 0.76
N PHE A 268 -0.62 -11.86 1.74
CA PHE A 268 -0.90 -11.44 3.10
C PHE A 268 -0.48 -9.98 3.25
N ARG A 269 -1.41 -9.12 3.65
CA ARG A 269 -1.16 -7.69 3.76
C ARG A 269 -1.25 -7.23 5.21
N LEU A 270 -0.38 -6.31 5.56
CA LEU A 270 -0.45 -5.53 6.79
C LEU A 270 -1.03 -4.16 6.46
N LEU A 271 -2.09 -3.79 7.16
CA LEU A 271 -2.84 -2.57 6.89
C LEU A 271 -2.58 -1.54 7.99
N PHE A 272 -2.22 -0.33 7.60
CA PHE A 272 -2.01 0.82 8.50
C PHE A 272 -3.05 1.92 8.32
N SER A 273 -3.97 1.75 7.38
CA SER A 273 -5.03 2.70 7.04
C SER A 273 -6.31 1.97 6.65
N PHE A 274 -7.32 2.72 6.22
CA PHE A 274 -8.53 2.15 5.61
C PHE A 274 -8.16 1.31 4.38
N PRO A 275 -8.78 0.11 4.18
CA PRO A 275 -8.35 -0.85 3.15
C PRO A 275 -8.66 -0.45 1.70
N ILE A 276 -8.89 0.83 1.44
CA ILE A 276 -9.17 1.36 0.10
C ILE A 276 -8.20 2.48 -0.27
#